data_a39ab11f1b7648def6c1aeb5c52251a7
#
_entry.id   a39ab11f1b7648def6c1aeb5c52251a7
#
_cell.length_a   1.000
_cell.length_b   1.000
_cell.length_c   1.000
_cell.angle_alpha   90.00
_cell.angle_beta   90.00
_cell.angle_gamma   90.00
#
_symmetry.space_group_name_H-M   'P 1'
#
loop_
_entity.id
_entity.type
_entity.pdbx_description
1 polymer ?
#
loop_
_entity_poly.entity_id
_entity_poly.type
_entity_poly.pdbx_seq_one_letter_code
_entity_poly.pdbx_strand_id
1 'polypeptide(L)'
;MTDIDLAELSARLGEVPVIDVRRPQEYDGTFGSDCDPRQGHIPGAVNIDVQELMLMREDELRERVGVAEGGELVCYCHSGSRSAFAVEALRRFGYEARNYPGSWHEWSRTDLPLET
;
A
#
# COMPACT_ATOMS: atom_id res chain seq x y z
N MET A 1 -15.72 -0.50 -7.24
CA MET A 1 -14.25 -0.38 -7.44
C MET A 1 -13.63 -1.74 -7.20
N THR A 2 -12.84 -2.22 -8.14
CA THR A 2 -12.25 -3.57 -8.08
C THR A 2 -10.83 -3.51 -7.52
N ASP A 3 -10.36 -4.66 -7.02
CA ASP A 3 -8.96 -4.83 -6.62
C ASP A 3 -8.04 -4.67 -7.83
N ILE A 4 -6.78 -4.35 -7.58
CA ILE A 4 -5.76 -4.25 -8.62
C ILE A 4 -4.86 -5.48 -8.53
N ASP A 5 -4.50 -6.08 -9.67
CA ASP A 5 -3.62 -7.23 -9.70
C ASP A 5 -2.16 -6.82 -9.95
N LEU A 6 -1.27 -7.79 -9.86
CA LEU A 6 0.17 -7.58 -10.04
C LEU A 6 0.49 -6.97 -11.41
N ALA A 7 -0.14 -7.47 -12.46
CA ALA A 7 0.14 -7.02 -13.83
C ALA A 7 -0.22 -5.54 -14.00
N GLU A 8 -1.40 -5.16 -13.55
CA GLU A 8 -1.85 -3.77 -13.65
C GLU A 8 -0.99 -2.85 -12.79
N LEU A 9 -0.71 -3.24 -11.55
CA LEU A 9 0.08 -2.41 -10.64
C LEU A 9 1.50 -2.20 -11.16
N SER A 10 2.16 -3.28 -11.60
CA SER A 10 3.53 -3.17 -12.11
C SER A 10 3.60 -2.30 -13.36
N ALA A 11 2.59 -2.36 -14.23
CA ALA A 11 2.52 -1.53 -15.43
C ALA A 11 2.30 -0.04 -15.10
N ARG A 12 1.69 0.26 -13.96
CA ARG A 12 1.37 1.63 -13.53
C ARG A 12 2.29 2.14 -12.43
N LEU A 13 3.39 1.46 -12.19
CA LEU A 13 4.35 1.84 -11.16
C LEU A 13 4.90 3.24 -11.47
N GLY A 14 4.83 4.15 -10.48
CA GLY A 14 5.20 5.56 -10.66
C GLY A 14 4.07 6.45 -11.17
N GLU A 15 2.96 5.87 -11.64
CA GLU A 15 1.80 6.62 -12.14
C GLU A 15 0.67 6.69 -11.13
N VAL A 16 0.52 5.67 -10.28
CA VAL A 16 -0.53 5.63 -9.26
C VAL A 16 0.13 5.67 -7.88
N PRO A 17 -0.38 6.51 -6.96
CA PRO A 17 0.11 6.53 -5.59
C PRO A 17 -0.16 5.21 -4.89
N VAL A 18 0.85 4.69 -4.18
CA VAL A 18 0.79 3.42 -3.47
C VAL A 18 1.05 3.67 -1.99
N ILE A 19 0.22 3.10 -1.13
CA ILE A 19 0.38 3.16 0.32
C ILE A 19 0.68 1.77 0.85
N ASP A 20 1.80 1.64 1.55
CA ASP A 20 2.16 0.46 2.30
C ASP A 20 1.61 0.62 3.72
N VAL A 21 0.62 -0.20 4.09
CA VAL A 21 -0.03 -0.07 5.39
C VAL A 21 0.52 -1.02 6.44
N ARG A 22 1.70 -1.58 6.17
CA ARG A 22 2.44 -2.42 7.11
C ARG A 22 3.14 -1.55 8.16
N ARG A 23 3.79 -2.22 9.11
CA ARG A 23 4.61 -1.53 10.11
C ARG A 23 5.86 -0.92 9.44
N PRO A 24 6.41 0.16 10.02
CA PRO A 24 7.62 0.77 9.46
C PRO A 24 8.78 -0.20 9.29
N GLN A 25 8.95 -1.18 10.17
CA GLN A 25 10.03 -2.17 10.10
C GLN A 25 9.84 -3.13 8.92
N GLU A 26 8.60 -3.45 8.58
CA GLU A 26 8.32 -4.25 7.39
C GLU A 26 8.64 -3.44 6.13
N TYR A 27 8.25 -2.16 6.14
CA TYR A 27 8.45 -1.25 5.02
C TYR A 27 9.95 -1.03 4.72
N ASP A 28 10.77 -0.83 5.73
CA ASP A 28 12.19 -0.54 5.53
C ASP A 28 13.05 -1.82 5.35
N GLY A 29 12.45 -2.99 5.48
CA GLY A 29 13.13 -4.26 5.26
C GLY A 29 13.90 -4.80 6.45
N THR A 30 13.83 -4.15 7.62
CA THR A 30 14.55 -4.61 8.82
C THR A 30 13.85 -5.76 9.52
N PHE A 31 12.55 -5.92 9.30
CA PHE A 31 11.76 -7.01 9.87
C PHE A 31 10.69 -7.40 8.87
N GLY A 32 10.48 -8.69 8.69
CA GLY A 32 9.45 -9.20 7.80
C GLY A 32 9.20 -10.66 8.02
N SER A 33 8.26 -11.23 7.26
CA SER A 33 7.96 -12.65 7.34
C SER A 33 9.12 -13.48 6.78
N ASP A 34 9.53 -14.50 7.51
CA ASP A 34 10.59 -15.41 7.08
C ASP A 34 10.23 -16.19 5.80
N CYS A 35 8.95 -16.27 5.48
CA CYS A 35 8.50 -16.95 4.27
C CYS A 35 8.69 -16.10 3.00
N ASP A 36 8.98 -14.81 3.14
CA ASP A 36 9.18 -13.94 1.99
C ASP A 36 10.64 -13.94 1.57
N PRO A 37 10.93 -14.22 0.28
CA PRO A 37 12.33 -14.33 -0.19
C PRO A 37 13.07 -12.98 -0.23
N ARG A 38 12.34 -11.86 -0.27
CA ARG A 38 12.93 -10.51 -0.29
C ARG A 38 12.19 -9.62 0.68
N GLN A 39 12.89 -8.63 1.24
CA GLN A 39 12.32 -7.69 2.20
C GLN A 39 12.50 -6.24 1.70
N GLY A 40 11.54 -5.38 2.01
CA GLY A 40 11.51 -3.99 1.58
C GLY A 40 10.08 -3.57 1.23
N HIS A 41 9.95 -2.68 0.24
CA HIS A 41 8.62 -2.20 -0.17
C HIS A 41 8.58 -1.92 -1.67
N ILE A 42 7.36 -1.79 -2.20
CA ILE A 42 7.13 -1.43 -3.60
C ILE A 42 7.68 -0.02 -3.84
N PRO A 43 8.47 0.21 -4.91
CA PRO A 43 9.07 1.52 -5.16
C PRO A 43 8.06 2.66 -5.17
N GLY A 44 8.39 3.74 -4.47
CA GLY A 44 7.55 4.93 -4.39
C GLY A 44 6.41 4.85 -3.39
N ALA A 45 6.21 3.70 -2.73
CA ALA A 45 5.16 3.56 -1.74
C ALA A 45 5.40 4.44 -0.52
N VAL A 46 4.35 5.06 -0.03
CA VAL A 46 4.36 5.82 1.23
C VAL A 46 3.93 4.88 2.35
N ASN A 47 4.66 4.86 3.45
CA ASN A 47 4.29 4.03 4.59
C ASN A 47 3.35 4.76 5.54
N ILE A 48 2.17 4.21 5.74
CA ILE A 48 1.24 4.64 6.78
C ILE A 48 0.69 3.36 7.41
N ASP A 49 1.17 3.01 8.60
CA ASP A 49 0.68 1.85 9.34
C ASP A 49 -0.86 1.90 9.41
N VAL A 50 -1.53 0.77 9.18
CA VAL A 50 -2.99 0.72 9.15
C VAL A 50 -3.61 1.25 10.46
N GLN A 51 -2.97 1.01 11.60
CA GLN A 51 -3.47 1.52 12.88
C GLN A 51 -3.39 3.04 12.94
N GLU A 52 -2.31 3.62 12.44
CA GLU A 52 -2.16 5.06 12.32
C GLU A 52 -3.21 5.64 11.38
N LEU A 53 -3.38 5.01 10.22
CA LEU A 53 -4.33 5.45 9.20
C LEU A 53 -5.76 5.51 9.75
N MET A 54 -6.15 4.49 10.51
CA MET A 54 -7.51 4.41 11.08
C MET A 54 -7.80 5.49 12.12
N LEU A 55 -6.75 6.11 12.68
CA LEU A 55 -6.88 7.18 13.67
C LEU A 55 -6.67 8.58 13.08
N MET A 56 -6.28 8.67 11.81
CA MET A 56 -6.02 9.95 11.17
C MET A 56 -7.32 10.69 10.84
N ARG A 57 -7.23 12.03 10.91
CA ARG A 57 -8.27 12.89 10.35
C ARG A 57 -8.07 13.01 8.86
N GLU A 58 -9.12 13.40 8.17
CA GLU A 58 -9.11 13.53 6.71
C GLU A 58 -8.01 14.48 6.22
N ASP A 59 -7.82 15.63 6.88
CA ASP A 59 -6.81 16.61 6.51
C ASP A 59 -5.39 16.09 6.70
N GLU A 60 -5.15 15.36 7.79
CA GLU A 60 -3.85 14.72 8.05
C GLU A 60 -3.53 13.66 6.99
N LEU A 61 -4.53 12.86 6.66
CA LEU A 61 -4.39 11.82 5.66
C LEU A 61 -4.07 12.41 4.28
N ARG A 62 -4.80 13.46 3.90
CA ARG A 62 -4.59 14.13 2.61
C ARG A 62 -3.17 14.68 2.50
N GLU A 63 -2.66 15.27 3.58
CA GLU A 63 -1.29 15.78 3.62
C GLU A 63 -0.26 14.65 3.49
N ARG A 64 -0.45 13.54 4.22
CA ARG A 64 0.48 12.40 4.21
C ARG A 64 0.50 11.71 2.85
N VAL A 65 -0.67 11.53 2.24
CA VAL A 65 -0.81 10.84 0.96
C VAL A 65 -0.39 11.73 -0.21
N GLY A 66 -0.61 13.03 -0.09
CA GLY A 66 -0.29 13.98 -1.14
C GLY A 66 -1.23 13.94 -2.33
N VAL A 67 -2.42 13.36 -2.18
CA VAL A 67 -3.41 13.21 -3.24
C VAL A 67 -4.71 13.89 -2.81
N ALA A 68 -5.29 14.69 -3.70
CA ALA A 68 -6.56 15.35 -3.42
C ALA A 68 -7.71 14.34 -3.32
N GLU A 69 -8.75 14.72 -2.58
CA GLU A 69 -9.97 13.93 -2.48
C GLU A 69 -10.48 13.55 -3.88
N GLY A 70 -10.93 12.31 -4.02
CA GLY A 70 -11.37 11.77 -5.31
C GLY A 70 -10.25 11.14 -6.12
N GLY A 71 -8.99 11.31 -5.72
CA GLY A 71 -7.85 10.72 -6.42
C GLY A 71 -7.75 9.22 -6.24
N GLU A 72 -7.06 8.57 -7.17
CA GLU A 72 -6.84 7.14 -7.15
C GLU A 72 -5.69 6.79 -6.23
N LEU A 73 -5.86 5.72 -5.44
CA LEU A 73 -4.85 5.20 -4.51
C LEU A 73 -4.85 3.68 -4.56
N VAL A 74 -3.68 3.09 -4.35
CA VAL A 74 -3.54 1.65 -4.16
C VAL A 74 -2.95 1.40 -2.77
N CYS A 75 -3.52 0.43 -2.05
CA CYS A 75 -2.99 0.01 -0.75
C CYS A 75 -2.56 -1.44 -0.81
N TYR A 76 -1.49 -1.78 -0.10
CA TYR A 76 -1.07 -3.16 0.09
C TYR A 76 -0.54 -3.36 1.50
N CYS A 77 -0.47 -4.62 1.91
CA CYS A 77 0.14 -5.03 3.18
C CYS A 77 0.98 -6.29 2.94
N HIS A 78 0.95 -7.27 3.84
CA HIS A 78 1.64 -8.54 3.59
C HIS A 78 0.79 -9.49 2.75
N SER A 79 -0.48 -9.66 3.09
CA SER A 79 -1.38 -10.64 2.45
C SER A 79 -2.75 -10.08 2.07
N GLY A 80 -2.94 -8.77 2.14
CA GLY A 80 -4.15 -8.10 1.66
C GLY A 80 -5.21 -7.80 2.71
N SER A 81 -5.12 -8.33 3.93
CA SER A 81 -6.17 -8.14 4.94
C SER A 81 -6.14 -6.75 5.58
N ARG A 82 -4.97 -6.29 6.02
CA ARG A 82 -4.81 -4.94 6.59
C ARG A 82 -5.13 -3.87 5.56
N SER A 83 -4.69 -4.07 4.32
CA SER A 83 -4.93 -3.12 3.24
C SER A 83 -6.40 -3.07 2.82
N ALA A 84 -7.14 -4.15 2.97
CA ALA A 84 -8.59 -4.14 2.72
C ALA A 84 -9.31 -3.17 3.67
N PHE A 85 -8.92 -3.16 4.96
CA PHE A 85 -9.46 -2.19 5.91
C PHE A 85 -9.07 -0.75 5.56
N ALA A 86 -7.82 -0.54 5.17
CA ALA A 86 -7.34 0.78 4.79
C ALA A 86 -8.11 1.33 3.58
N VAL A 87 -8.35 0.49 2.59
CA VAL A 87 -9.10 0.86 1.39
C VAL A 87 -10.52 1.32 1.74
N GLU A 88 -11.20 0.61 2.64
CA GLU A 88 -12.53 1.01 3.06
C GLU A 88 -12.52 2.38 3.74
N ALA A 89 -11.55 2.64 4.63
CA ALA A 89 -11.42 3.92 5.29
C ALA A 89 -11.17 5.04 4.29
N LEU A 90 -10.28 4.82 3.32
CA LEU A 90 -9.96 5.80 2.29
C LEU A 90 -11.17 6.10 1.39
N ARG A 91 -11.95 5.08 1.06
CA ARG A 91 -13.18 5.28 0.28
C ARG A 91 -14.19 6.16 1.03
N ARG A 92 -14.28 6.03 2.35
CA ARG A 92 -15.14 6.89 3.17
C ARG A 92 -14.70 8.35 3.13
N PHE A 93 -13.41 8.59 2.94
CA PHE A 93 -12.86 9.94 2.76
C PHE A 93 -12.95 10.44 1.31
N GLY A 94 -13.58 9.67 0.43
CA GLY A 94 -13.83 10.09 -0.95
C GLY A 94 -12.77 9.69 -1.97
N TYR A 95 -11.76 8.91 -1.58
CA TYR A 95 -10.73 8.45 -2.52
C TYR A 95 -11.20 7.26 -3.35
N GLU A 96 -10.67 7.15 -4.56
CA GLU A 96 -10.81 5.96 -5.39
C GLU A 96 -9.71 4.98 -5.00
N ALA A 97 -9.91 4.29 -3.87
CA ALA A 97 -8.92 3.38 -3.32
C ALA A 97 -9.16 1.95 -3.79
N ARG A 98 -8.06 1.29 -4.15
CA ARG A 98 -8.08 -0.11 -4.60
C ARG A 98 -7.09 -0.90 -3.75
N ASN A 99 -7.47 -2.13 -3.41
CA ASN A 99 -6.59 -3.05 -2.70
C ASN A 99 -5.76 -3.87 -3.69
N TYR A 100 -4.45 -4.00 -3.42
CA TYR A 100 -3.61 -4.97 -4.09
C TYR A 100 -3.52 -6.20 -3.17
N PRO A 101 -4.38 -7.21 -3.35
CA PRO A 101 -4.46 -8.32 -2.39
C PRO A 101 -3.25 -9.25 -2.42
N GLY A 102 -2.54 -9.34 -3.53
CA GLY A 102 -1.30 -10.11 -3.60
C GLY A 102 -0.26 -9.60 -2.62
N SER A 103 -0.19 -8.28 -2.45
CA SER A 103 0.59 -7.60 -1.45
C SER A 103 2.08 -7.99 -1.48
N TRP A 104 2.81 -7.76 -0.39
CA TRP A 104 4.24 -8.06 -0.36
C TRP A 104 4.53 -9.55 -0.54
N HIS A 105 3.63 -10.40 -0.08
CA HIS A 105 3.75 -11.85 -0.26
C HIS A 105 3.95 -12.20 -1.75
N GLU A 106 3.17 -11.62 -2.63
CA GLU A 106 3.30 -11.84 -4.07
C GLU A 106 4.48 -11.06 -4.66
N TRP A 107 4.58 -9.76 -4.35
CA TRP A 107 5.61 -8.89 -4.93
C TRP A 107 7.02 -9.41 -4.65
N SER A 108 7.27 -9.88 -3.42
CA SER A 108 8.57 -10.38 -3.00
C SER A 108 9.03 -11.63 -3.76
N ARG A 109 8.09 -12.33 -4.38
CA ARG A 109 8.36 -13.55 -5.15
C ARG A 109 8.58 -13.28 -6.64
N THR A 110 8.54 -12.04 -7.05
CA THR A 110 8.82 -11.60 -8.42
C THR A 110 10.24 -11.05 -8.51
N ASP A 111 10.68 -10.74 -9.74
CA ASP A 111 11.93 -10.02 -9.98
C ASP A 111 11.72 -8.52 -10.08
N LEU A 112 10.52 -8.03 -9.77
CA LEU A 112 10.21 -6.61 -9.83
C LEU A 112 11.04 -5.81 -8.83
N PRO A 113 11.30 -4.51 -9.10
CA PRO A 113 12.13 -3.70 -8.21
C PRO A 113 11.51 -3.54 -6.83
N LEU A 114 12.36 -3.28 -5.86
CA LEU A 114 11.97 -2.93 -4.50
C LEU A 114 12.89 -1.83 -3.97
N GLU A 115 12.43 -1.20 -2.89
CA GLU A 115 13.20 -0.21 -2.12
C GLU A 115 13.24 -0.61 -0.65
N THR A 116 14.19 -0.10 0.07
CA THR A 116 14.31 -0.33 1.52
C THR A 116 14.43 0.98 2.28
#